data_7aa3fbb8661f58f245466c3e70fba8fb
#
_entry.id   7aa3fbb8661f58f245466c3e70fba8fb
#
_cell.length_a   1.000
_cell.length_b   1.000
_cell.length_c   1.000
_cell.angle_alpha   90.00
_cell.angle_beta   90.00
_cell.angle_gamma   90.00
#
_symmetry.space_group_name_H-M   'P 1'
#
loop_
_entity.id
_entity.type
_entity.pdbx_description
1 polymer ?
#
loop_
_entity_poly.entity_id
_entity_poly.type
_entity_poly.pdbx_seq_one_letter_code
_entity_poly.pdbx_strand_id
1 'polypeptide(L)'
;LLWLSEQQGVFNFLRRNSLARRFASRFVAGETSETATAAALDLKRLGITTSLDLLGESVTRDAEAIGARDEYLRMLDRLAASGAEINVSVKLTQMGFDIDEALCVDNMRRILTKARELGGFVRLDMEGSAYTQRTLDFFERHLLAEFSKHTGVVIQSCLRRSADDVTRLIGMGARVRLCKGAYLESPEVAFPDKQDVDRQYVALMEQ
;
A
#
# COMPACT_ATOMS: atom_id res chain seq x y z
N LEU A 1 -11.47 -15.36 -12.00
CA LEU A 1 -10.51 -15.39 -10.87
C LEU A 1 -11.08 -14.65 -9.65
N LEU A 2 -11.72 -13.48 -9.80
CA LEU A 2 -12.33 -12.71 -8.69
C LEU A 2 -13.39 -13.52 -7.93
N TRP A 3 -14.27 -14.27 -8.61
CA TRP A 3 -15.26 -15.14 -7.95
C TRP A 3 -14.61 -16.23 -7.06
N LEU A 4 -13.41 -16.70 -7.40
CA LEU A 4 -12.67 -17.68 -6.59
C LEU A 4 -12.08 -17.08 -5.31
N SER A 5 -11.77 -15.78 -5.30
CA SER A 5 -11.23 -15.09 -4.12
C SER A 5 -12.28 -14.80 -3.05
N GLU A 6 -13.56 -14.85 -3.38
CA GLU A 6 -14.68 -14.66 -2.42
C GLU A 6 -15.10 -15.96 -1.70
N GLN A 7 -14.57 -17.12 -2.13
CA GLN A 7 -14.96 -18.42 -1.59
C GLN A 7 -14.07 -18.84 -0.41
N GLN A 8 -14.54 -18.69 0.82
CA GLN A 8 -13.81 -19.14 2.05
C GLN A 8 -13.40 -20.62 2.00
N GLY A 9 -14.17 -21.48 1.32
CA GLY A 9 -13.84 -22.89 1.12
C GLY A 9 -12.59 -23.11 0.26
N VAL A 10 -12.37 -22.28 -0.74
CA VAL A 10 -11.18 -22.31 -1.61
C VAL A 10 -9.95 -21.84 -0.83
N PHE A 11 -10.09 -20.80 0.01
CA PHE A 11 -9.01 -20.33 0.89
C PHE A 11 -8.57 -21.41 1.87
N ASN A 12 -9.51 -22.11 2.51
CA ASN A 12 -9.21 -23.19 3.45
C ASN A 12 -8.55 -24.40 2.77
N PHE A 13 -8.94 -24.72 1.53
CA PHE A 13 -8.30 -25.76 0.73
C PHE A 13 -6.87 -25.36 0.32
N LEU A 14 -6.66 -24.10 -0.11
CA LEU A 14 -5.35 -23.56 -0.47
C LEU A 14 -4.38 -23.57 0.74
N ARG A 15 -4.86 -23.23 1.93
CA ARG A 15 -4.05 -23.27 3.16
C ARG A 15 -3.66 -24.70 3.58
N ARG A 16 -4.47 -25.71 3.27
CA ARG A 16 -4.20 -27.12 3.61
C ARG A 16 -3.38 -27.89 2.59
N ASN A 17 -3.28 -27.41 1.36
CA ASN A 17 -2.57 -28.09 0.28
C ASN A 17 -1.15 -27.55 0.13
N SER A 18 -0.14 -28.42 0.28
CA SER A 18 1.29 -28.07 0.22
C SER A 18 1.70 -27.50 -1.16
N LEU A 19 1.10 -27.99 -2.25
CA LEU A 19 1.31 -27.49 -3.60
C LEU A 19 0.75 -26.08 -3.77
N ALA A 20 -0.44 -25.82 -3.24
CA ALA A 20 -1.07 -24.51 -3.30
C ALA A 20 -0.30 -23.47 -2.46
N ARG A 21 0.22 -23.85 -1.29
CA ARG A 21 1.12 -23.01 -0.49
C ARG A 21 2.42 -22.68 -1.23
N ARG A 22 3.01 -23.64 -1.93
CA ARG A 22 4.21 -23.41 -2.75
C ARG A 22 3.93 -22.48 -3.94
N PHE A 23 2.71 -22.47 -4.46
CA PHE A 23 2.28 -21.51 -5.49
C PHE A 23 2.06 -20.11 -4.89
N ALA A 24 1.39 -20.03 -3.76
CA ALA A 24 1.12 -18.76 -3.06
C ALA A 24 2.41 -18.11 -2.54
N SER A 25 3.40 -18.89 -2.08
CA SER A 25 4.69 -18.39 -1.59
C SER A 25 5.53 -17.66 -2.66
N ARG A 26 5.15 -17.73 -3.94
CA ARG A 26 5.75 -16.91 -5.00
C ARG A 26 5.24 -15.47 -4.99
N PHE A 27 4.10 -15.22 -4.35
CA PHE A 27 3.40 -13.91 -4.33
C PHE A 27 3.26 -13.33 -2.92
N VAL A 28 3.42 -14.16 -1.89
CA VAL A 28 3.33 -13.76 -0.49
C VAL A 28 4.67 -14.05 0.17
N ALA A 29 5.36 -13.02 0.62
CA ALA A 29 6.69 -13.12 1.23
C ALA A 29 6.69 -13.90 2.54
N GLY A 30 5.55 -13.97 3.24
CA GLY A 30 5.39 -14.76 4.46
C GLY A 30 4.01 -14.53 5.11
N GLU A 31 3.62 -15.45 6.00
CA GLU A 31 2.39 -15.35 6.79
C GLU A 31 2.61 -14.54 8.09
N THR A 32 3.87 -14.25 8.44
CA THR A 32 4.26 -13.48 9.62
C THR A 32 5.29 -12.42 9.26
N SER A 33 5.40 -11.38 10.09
CA SER A 33 6.40 -10.32 9.90
C SER A 33 7.84 -10.84 9.97
N GLU A 34 8.10 -11.95 10.69
CA GLU A 34 9.40 -12.61 10.73
C GLU A 34 9.79 -13.17 9.36
N THR A 35 8.88 -13.95 8.75
CA THR A 35 9.13 -14.58 7.44
C THR A 35 9.21 -13.54 6.33
N ALA A 36 8.39 -12.49 6.38
CA ALA A 36 8.46 -11.38 5.45
C ALA A 36 9.78 -10.60 5.57
N THR A 37 10.26 -10.35 6.79
CA THR A 37 11.56 -9.70 7.04
C THR A 37 12.72 -10.56 6.53
N ALA A 38 12.68 -11.88 6.74
CA ALA A 38 13.71 -12.78 6.21
C ALA A 38 13.77 -12.75 4.68
N ALA A 39 12.61 -12.77 4.01
CA ALA A 39 12.53 -12.64 2.56
C ALA A 39 13.08 -11.29 2.05
N ALA A 40 12.80 -10.19 2.76
CA ALA A 40 13.33 -8.87 2.45
C ALA A 40 14.87 -8.83 2.56
N LEU A 41 15.43 -9.49 3.58
CA LEU A 41 16.89 -9.60 3.74
C LEU A 41 17.54 -10.43 2.64
N ASP A 42 16.90 -11.52 2.21
CA ASP A 42 17.40 -12.33 1.10
C ASP A 42 17.41 -11.53 -0.21
N LEU A 43 16.38 -10.75 -0.49
CA LEU A 43 16.33 -9.84 -1.63
C LEU A 43 17.38 -8.72 -1.53
N LYS A 44 17.58 -8.16 -0.34
CA LYS A 44 18.63 -7.16 -0.10
C LYS A 44 20.02 -7.67 -0.43
N ARG A 45 20.34 -8.94 -0.12
CA ARG A 45 21.62 -9.58 -0.49
C ARG A 45 21.83 -9.65 -2.00
N LEU A 46 20.75 -9.67 -2.77
CA LEU A 46 20.75 -9.61 -4.23
C LEU A 46 20.74 -8.17 -4.79
N GLY A 47 20.83 -7.15 -3.95
CA GLY A 47 20.76 -5.74 -4.34
C GLY A 47 19.34 -5.26 -4.67
N ILE A 48 18.31 -6.01 -4.28
CA ILE A 48 16.91 -5.67 -4.55
C ILE A 48 16.31 -4.99 -3.30
N THR A 49 15.75 -3.79 -3.49
CA THR A 49 15.00 -3.08 -2.45
C THR A 49 13.58 -3.59 -2.36
N THR A 50 13.00 -3.54 -1.15
CA THR A 50 11.65 -4.07 -0.90
C THR A 50 10.78 -3.05 -0.19
N SER A 51 9.47 -3.15 -0.41
CA SER A 51 8.44 -2.52 0.41
C SER A 51 7.55 -3.62 0.98
N LEU A 52 7.30 -3.61 2.29
CA LEU A 52 6.43 -4.58 2.93
C LEU A 52 5.02 -3.98 3.11
N ASP A 53 4.03 -4.83 2.94
CA ASP A 53 2.61 -4.51 3.11
C ASP A 53 1.97 -5.54 4.06
N LEU A 54 1.18 -5.07 5.01
CA LEU A 54 0.35 -5.91 5.86
C LEU A 54 -1.01 -6.11 5.18
N LEU A 55 -1.27 -7.33 4.73
CA LEU A 55 -2.53 -7.67 4.06
C LEU A 55 -3.74 -7.33 4.96
N GLY A 56 -4.64 -6.55 4.42
CA GLY A 56 -5.88 -6.13 5.06
C GLY A 56 -6.36 -4.79 4.50
N GLU A 57 -7.66 -4.60 4.49
CA GLU A 57 -8.32 -3.37 4.08
C GLU A 57 -9.75 -3.34 4.64
N SER A 58 -10.41 -2.18 4.58
CA SER A 58 -11.84 -2.02 4.89
C SER A 58 -12.23 -2.53 6.29
N VAL A 59 -11.43 -2.19 7.31
CA VAL A 59 -11.79 -2.51 8.71
C VAL A 59 -13.03 -1.71 9.14
N THR A 60 -13.83 -2.29 10.01
CA THR A 60 -15.12 -1.73 10.42
C THR A 60 -15.19 -1.39 11.92
N ARG A 61 -14.14 -1.68 12.68
CA ARG A 61 -14.08 -1.44 14.13
C ARG A 61 -12.77 -0.76 14.50
N ASP A 62 -12.82 0.20 15.41
CA ASP A 62 -11.65 0.93 15.92
C ASP A 62 -10.54 -0.01 16.40
N ALA A 63 -10.92 -1.07 17.12
CA ALA A 63 -9.97 -2.05 17.63
C ALA A 63 -9.17 -2.77 16.50
N GLU A 64 -9.78 -2.98 15.35
CA GLU A 64 -9.11 -3.57 14.18
C GLU A 64 -8.09 -2.58 13.57
N ALA A 65 -8.48 -1.31 13.42
CA ALA A 65 -7.59 -0.26 12.92
C ALA A 65 -6.40 -0.03 13.88
N ILE A 66 -6.67 0.00 15.18
CA ILE A 66 -5.63 0.11 16.23
C ILE A 66 -4.71 -1.10 16.20
N GLY A 67 -5.26 -2.31 16.08
CA GLY A 67 -4.49 -3.55 15.96
C GLY A 67 -3.58 -3.57 14.73
N ALA A 68 -4.07 -3.11 13.58
CA ALA A 68 -3.28 -2.98 12.36
C ALA A 68 -2.15 -1.96 12.52
N ARG A 69 -2.43 -0.78 13.10
CA ARG A 69 -1.40 0.21 13.44
C ARG A 69 -0.29 -0.40 14.30
N ASP A 70 -0.66 -1.11 15.37
CA ASP A 70 0.31 -1.70 16.30
C ASP A 70 1.17 -2.78 15.61
N GLU A 71 0.59 -3.51 14.64
CA GLU A 71 1.37 -4.46 13.82
C GLU A 71 2.37 -3.74 12.90
N TYR A 72 1.98 -2.62 12.27
CA TYR A 72 2.94 -1.78 11.52
C TYR A 72 4.06 -1.24 12.42
N LEU A 73 3.77 -0.80 13.63
CA LEU A 73 4.81 -0.35 14.57
C LEU A 73 5.78 -1.48 14.91
N ARG A 74 5.28 -2.69 15.19
CA ARG A 74 6.13 -3.87 15.42
C ARG A 74 6.94 -4.26 14.18
N MET A 75 6.35 -4.16 12.98
CA MET A 75 7.05 -4.43 11.72
C MET A 75 8.20 -3.44 11.50
N LEU A 76 7.99 -2.15 11.74
CA LEU A 76 9.03 -1.12 11.62
C LEU A 76 10.21 -1.39 12.58
N ASP A 77 9.92 -1.73 13.87
CA ASP A 77 10.95 -2.11 14.83
C ASP A 77 11.74 -3.33 14.39
N ARG A 78 11.07 -4.33 13.83
CA ARG A 78 11.70 -5.56 13.34
C ARG A 78 12.58 -5.30 12.12
N LEU A 79 12.12 -4.50 11.17
CA LEU A 79 12.91 -4.09 10.01
C LEU A 79 14.18 -3.37 10.45
N ALA A 80 14.06 -2.42 11.39
CA ALA A 80 15.21 -1.70 11.94
C ALA A 80 16.20 -2.64 12.62
N ALA A 81 15.74 -3.53 13.50
CA ALA A 81 16.58 -4.47 14.22
C ALA A 81 17.28 -5.47 13.29
N SER A 82 16.67 -5.84 12.17
CA SER A 82 17.23 -6.78 11.20
C SER A 82 18.22 -6.16 10.23
N GLY A 83 18.26 -4.83 10.13
CA GLY A 83 19.02 -4.11 9.11
C GLY A 83 18.38 -4.19 7.71
N ALA A 84 17.15 -4.64 7.58
CA ALA A 84 16.40 -4.56 6.33
C ALA A 84 16.06 -3.09 5.99
N GLU A 85 15.60 -2.85 4.75
CA GLU A 85 15.08 -1.54 4.36
C GLU A 85 13.76 -1.26 5.09
N ILE A 86 13.66 -0.09 5.71
CA ILE A 86 12.46 0.34 6.43
C ILE A 86 11.54 1.06 5.44
N ASN A 87 10.79 0.28 4.68
CA ASN A 87 9.87 0.77 3.66
C ASN A 87 8.59 -0.07 3.71
N VAL A 88 7.48 0.58 4.04
CA VAL A 88 6.18 -0.09 4.17
C VAL A 88 5.11 0.63 3.36
N SER A 89 4.10 -0.13 2.93
CA SER A 89 2.89 0.41 2.31
C SER A 89 1.70 0.21 3.24
N VAL A 90 0.79 1.18 3.30
CA VAL A 90 -0.36 1.21 4.20
C VAL A 90 -1.61 1.62 3.43
N LYS A 91 -2.73 0.93 3.65
CA LYS A 91 -4.05 1.34 3.16
C LYS A 91 -4.79 2.15 4.21
N LEU A 92 -5.38 3.28 3.82
CA LEU A 92 -6.09 4.14 4.77
C LEU A 92 -7.34 3.46 5.34
N THR A 93 -8.05 2.63 4.56
CA THR A 93 -9.22 1.89 5.07
C THR A 93 -8.85 0.87 6.15
N GLN A 94 -7.61 0.36 6.13
CA GLN A 94 -7.07 -0.47 7.22
C GLN A 94 -6.76 0.34 8.49
N MET A 95 -6.51 1.64 8.33
CA MET A 95 -6.23 2.56 9.45
C MET A 95 -7.49 3.22 10.03
N GLY A 96 -8.67 2.81 9.58
CA GLY A 96 -9.95 3.32 10.09
C GLY A 96 -10.53 4.49 9.29
N PHE A 97 -10.11 4.69 8.04
CA PHE A 97 -10.51 5.83 7.20
C PHE A 97 -12.03 5.94 6.98
N ASP A 98 -12.74 4.81 6.95
CA ASP A 98 -14.21 4.78 6.83
C ASP A 98 -14.94 4.76 8.17
N ILE A 99 -14.21 4.65 9.28
CA ILE A 99 -14.77 4.67 10.63
C ILE A 99 -14.75 6.10 11.18
N ASP A 100 -13.54 6.68 11.27
CA ASP A 100 -13.31 8.03 11.78
C ASP A 100 -12.01 8.58 11.20
N GLU A 101 -12.08 9.75 10.54
CA GLU A 101 -10.91 10.42 9.97
C GLU A 101 -9.88 10.78 11.05
N ALA A 102 -10.30 11.18 12.26
CA ALA A 102 -9.38 11.52 13.35
C ALA A 102 -8.63 10.28 13.85
N LEU A 103 -9.29 9.13 13.95
CA LEU A 103 -8.65 7.85 14.27
C LEU A 103 -7.60 7.48 13.20
N CYS A 104 -7.96 7.62 11.93
CA CYS A 104 -7.05 7.35 10.82
C CYS A 104 -5.82 8.27 10.87
N VAL A 105 -6.01 9.56 11.13
CA VAL A 105 -4.93 10.54 11.29
C VAL A 105 -4.00 10.15 12.43
N ASP A 106 -4.52 9.82 13.62
CA ASP A 106 -3.69 9.40 14.77
C ASP A 106 -2.88 8.14 14.44
N ASN A 107 -3.52 7.12 13.85
CA ASN A 107 -2.87 5.88 13.46
C ASN A 107 -1.73 6.14 12.45
N MET A 108 -2.00 6.92 11.40
CA MET A 108 -1.00 7.24 10.38
C MET A 108 0.15 8.07 10.93
N ARG A 109 -0.13 9.07 11.78
CA ARG A 109 0.92 9.90 12.39
C ARG A 109 1.84 9.10 13.30
N ARG A 110 1.32 8.13 14.06
CA ARG A 110 2.13 7.23 14.89
C ARG A 110 3.07 6.37 14.03
N ILE A 111 2.56 5.77 12.95
CA ILE A 111 3.37 4.97 12.03
C ILE A 111 4.45 5.83 11.37
N LEU A 112 4.09 7.01 10.87
CA LEU A 112 5.01 7.93 10.21
C LEU A 112 6.07 8.51 11.15
N THR A 113 5.69 8.84 12.39
CA THR A 113 6.64 9.30 13.41
C THR A 113 7.67 8.22 13.69
N LYS A 114 7.24 6.98 13.90
CA LYS A 114 8.13 5.85 14.10
C LYS A 114 9.03 5.61 12.89
N ALA A 115 8.48 5.63 11.68
CA ALA A 115 9.26 5.47 10.46
C ALA A 115 10.31 6.58 10.30
N ARG A 116 9.97 7.83 10.59
CA ARG A 116 10.89 8.98 10.58
C ARG A 116 12.05 8.78 11.57
N GLU A 117 11.76 8.36 12.80
CA GLU A 117 12.77 8.09 13.84
C GLU A 117 13.77 7.00 13.39
N LEU A 118 13.30 6.04 12.63
CA LEU A 118 14.10 4.93 12.11
C LEU A 118 14.71 5.21 10.72
N GLY A 119 14.50 6.40 10.14
CA GLY A 119 14.98 6.75 8.80
C GLY A 119 14.24 6.03 7.67
N GLY A 120 13.02 5.54 7.94
CA GLY A 120 12.20 4.77 7.02
C GLY A 120 11.25 5.60 6.15
N PHE A 121 10.45 4.88 5.36
CA PHE A 121 9.48 5.45 4.44
C PHE A 121 8.14 4.68 4.50
N VAL A 122 7.04 5.43 4.52
CA VAL A 122 5.67 4.89 4.52
C VAL A 122 4.93 5.38 3.30
N ARG A 123 4.43 4.48 2.49
CA ARG A 123 3.66 4.79 1.31
C ARG A 123 2.17 4.56 1.56
N LEU A 124 1.34 5.52 1.16
CA LEU A 124 -0.11 5.32 1.10
C LEU A 124 -0.43 4.58 -0.19
N ASP A 125 -0.91 3.35 -0.07
CA ASP A 125 -1.40 2.60 -1.21
C ASP A 125 -2.74 3.17 -1.68
N MET A 126 -2.95 3.13 -2.99
CA MET A 126 -4.19 3.60 -3.60
C MET A 126 -5.17 2.44 -3.69
N GLU A 127 -6.36 2.69 -3.18
CA GLU A 127 -7.48 1.77 -3.23
C GLU A 127 -8.39 2.07 -4.43
N GLY A 128 -9.60 1.56 -4.49
CA GLY A 128 -10.53 1.79 -5.60
C GLY A 128 -10.78 3.27 -5.89
N SER A 129 -11.28 3.56 -7.09
CA SER A 129 -11.46 4.94 -7.59
C SER A 129 -12.28 5.84 -6.67
N ALA A 130 -13.22 5.28 -5.90
CA ALA A 130 -14.01 6.01 -4.90
C ALA A 130 -13.14 6.61 -3.77
N TYR A 131 -11.97 6.04 -3.52
CA TYR A 131 -11.03 6.51 -2.49
C TYR A 131 -9.99 7.47 -3.03
N THR A 132 -9.76 7.53 -4.34
CA THR A 132 -8.62 8.28 -4.90
C THR A 132 -8.60 9.74 -4.42
N GLN A 133 -9.70 10.48 -4.58
CA GLN A 133 -9.75 11.87 -4.16
C GLN A 133 -9.56 12.03 -2.65
N ARG A 134 -10.27 11.21 -1.87
CA ARG A 134 -10.21 11.24 -0.40
C ARG A 134 -8.81 10.95 0.12
N THR A 135 -8.11 9.98 -0.47
CA THR A 135 -6.73 9.62 -0.12
C THR A 135 -5.76 10.76 -0.42
N LEU A 136 -5.87 11.41 -1.59
CA LEU A 136 -5.02 12.54 -1.95
C LEU A 136 -5.26 13.75 -1.05
N ASP A 137 -6.51 14.06 -0.73
CA ASP A 137 -6.86 15.14 0.18
C ASP A 137 -6.40 14.87 1.62
N PHE A 138 -6.50 13.62 2.09
CA PHE A 138 -5.98 13.20 3.38
C PHE A 138 -4.46 13.35 3.45
N PHE A 139 -3.75 12.87 2.42
CA PHE A 139 -2.30 12.97 2.32
C PHE A 139 -1.83 14.42 2.38
N GLU A 140 -2.43 15.30 1.57
CA GLU A 140 -2.09 16.73 1.52
C GLU A 140 -2.37 17.43 2.86
N ARG A 141 -3.58 17.26 3.41
CA ARG A 141 -4.02 17.97 4.62
C ARG A 141 -3.29 17.54 5.89
N HIS A 142 -3.00 16.24 6.03
CA HIS A 142 -2.59 15.68 7.32
C HIS A 142 -1.16 15.20 7.38
N LEU A 143 -0.52 14.85 6.25
CA LEU A 143 0.74 14.14 6.26
C LEU A 143 1.88 14.87 5.55
N LEU A 144 1.62 15.49 4.40
CA LEU A 144 2.65 16.00 3.50
C LEU A 144 3.54 17.06 4.18
N ALA A 145 2.94 18.04 4.86
CA ALA A 145 3.69 19.14 5.47
C ALA A 145 4.71 18.67 6.52
N GLU A 146 4.36 17.64 7.31
CA GLU A 146 5.20 17.15 8.41
C GLU A 146 6.13 16.02 8.00
N PHE A 147 5.70 15.18 7.04
CA PHE A 147 6.38 13.92 6.72
C PHE A 147 6.84 13.82 5.25
N SER A 148 6.97 14.91 4.51
CA SER A 148 7.26 14.93 3.07
C SER A 148 8.44 14.04 2.65
N LYS A 149 9.47 13.89 3.48
CA LYS A 149 10.65 13.05 3.21
C LYS A 149 10.42 11.56 3.53
N HIS A 150 9.39 11.26 4.32
CA HIS A 150 9.13 9.93 4.87
C HIS A 150 7.82 9.32 4.38
N THR A 151 7.08 10.02 3.51
CA THR A 151 5.81 9.53 2.96
C THR A 151 5.66 9.84 1.49
N GLY A 152 4.76 9.13 0.86
CA GLY A 152 4.35 9.32 -0.53
C GLY A 152 3.06 8.55 -0.82
N VAL A 153 2.55 8.69 -2.03
CA VAL A 153 1.29 8.08 -2.44
C VAL A 153 1.48 7.21 -3.68
N VAL A 154 0.50 6.36 -3.95
CA VAL A 154 0.41 5.56 -5.17
C VAL A 154 -0.59 6.20 -6.13
N ILE A 155 -0.26 6.25 -7.42
CA ILE A 155 -1.16 6.63 -8.50
C ILE A 155 -1.35 5.46 -9.46
N GLN A 156 -2.58 5.23 -9.90
CA GLN A 156 -2.96 4.14 -10.78
C GLN A 156 -3.21 4.65 -12.21
N SER A 157 -2.38 4.26 -13.18
CA SER A 157 -2.48 4.74 -14.55
C SER A 157 -3.75 4.31 -15.28
N CYS A 158 -4.49 3.33 -14.76
CA CYS A 158 -5.78 2.97 -15.32
C CYS A 158 -6.85 4.06 -15.17
N LEU A 159 -6.72 4.94 -14.17
CA LEU A 159 -7.71 5.98 -13.93
C LEU A 159 -7.50 7.18 -14.88
N ARG A 160 -8.59 7.67 -15.46
CA ARG A 160 -8.56 8.81 -16.39
C ARG A 160 -8.06 10.11 -15.77
N ARG A 161 -8.27 10.29 -14.47
CA ARG A 161 -7.85 11.46 -13.71
C ARG A 161 -6.35 11.51 -13.39
N SER A 162 -5.62 10.42 -13.56
CA SER A 162 -4.26 10.25 -13.02
C SER A 162 -3.24 11.28 -13.54
N ALA A 163 -3.44 11.83 -14.75
CA ALA A 163 -2.58 12.88 -15.28
C ALA A 163 -2.66 14.18 -14.45
N ASP A 164 -3.88 14.59 -14.10
CA ASP A 164 -4.10 15.77 -13.26
C ASP A 164 -3.58 15.55 -11.83
N ASP A 165 -3.81 14.33 -11.30
CA ASP A 165 -3.33 13.96 -9.97
C ASP A 165 -1.79 13.97 -9.89
N VAL A 166 -1.09 13.44 -10.91
CA VAL A 166 0.38 13.46 -10.97
C VAL A 166 0.88 14.90 -11.07
N THR A 167 0.28 15.73 -11.94
CA THR A 167 0.65 17.16 -12.06
C THR A 167 0.50 17.87 -10.71
N ARG A 168 -0.61 17.65 -9.99
CA ARG A 168 -0.84 18.21 -8.64
C ARG A 168 0.25 17.76 -7.66
N LEU A 169 0.57 16.47 -7.63
CA LEU A 169 1.57 15.90 -6.72
C LEU A 169 3.00 16.37 -7.02
N ILE A 170 3.36 16.54 -8.29
CA ILE A 170 4.64 17.16 -8.70
C ILE A 170 4.73 18.58 -8.16
N GLY A 171 3.67 19.39 -8.32
CA GLY A 171 3.61 20.77 -7.81
C GLY A 171 3.79 20.84 -6.27
N MET A 172 3.47 19.79 -5.54
CA MET A 172 3.68 19.67 -4.10
C MET A 172 5.04 19.09 -3.71
N GLY A 173 5.85 18.61 -4.66
CA GLY A 173 7.08 17.88 -4.38
C GLY A 173 6.84 16.52 -3.71
N ALA A 174 5.68 15.91 -3.90
CA ALA A 174 5.32 14.64 -3.30
C ALA A 174 6.02 13.46 -4.01
N ARG A 175 6.38 12.43 -3.24
CA ARG A 175 6.91 11.18 -3.80
C ARG A 175 5.77 10.30 -4.29
N VAL A 176 5.85 9.83 -5.52
CA VAL A 176 4.81 9.02 -6.17
C VAL A 176 5.36 7.65 -6.56
N ARG A 177 4.61 6.60 -6.27
CA ARG A 177 4.75 5.28 -6.90
C ARG A 177 3.68 5.16 -7.98
N LEU A 178 4.09 5.02 -9.22
CA LEU A 178 3.17 4.76 -10.31
C LEU A 178 2.93 3.25 -10.45
N CYS A 179 1.67 2.86 -10.53
CA CYS A 179 1.24 1.48 -10.85
C CYS A 179 0.14 1.52 -11.91
N LYS A 180 -0.25 0.34 -12.41
CA LYS A 180 -1.31 0.26 -13.44
C LYS A 180 -2.71 0.30 -12.85
N GLY A 181 -2.88 -0.24 -11.65
CA GLY A 181 -4.15 -0.44 -10.98
C GLY A 181 -4.59 -1.91 -11.02
N ALA A 182 -5.29 -2.34 -9.96
CA ALA A 182 -5.72 -3.72 -9.81
C ALA A 182 -7.24 -3.86 -9.54
N TYR A 183 -7.93 -2.75 -9.32
CA TYR A 183 -9.37 -2.76 -9.07
C TYR A 183 -10.16 -2.81 -10.37
N LEU A 184 -11.32 -3.49 -10.32
CA LEU A 184 -12.26 -3.50 -11.43
C LEU A 184 -13.06 -2.19 -11.39
N GLU A 185 -12.73 -1.28 -12.28
CA GLU A 185 -13.33 0.04 -12.36
C GLU A 185 -14.27 0.16 -13.57
N SER A 186 -15.24 1.07 -13.50
CA SER A 186 -16.12 1.33 -14.65
C SER A 186 -15.37 2.07 -15.77
N PRO A 187 -15.76 1.86 -17.05
CA PRO A 187 -15.15 2.57 -18.18
C PRO A 187 -15.30 4.11 -18.13
N GLU A 188 -16.19 4.62 -17.29
CA GLU A 188 -16.37 6.05 -17.06
C GLU A 188 -15.19 6.67 -16.33
N VAL A 189 -14.58 5.94 -15.38
CA VAL A 189 -13.49 6.43 -14.53
C VAL A 189 -12.14 5.85 -14.90
N ALA A 190 -12.09 4.70 -15.62
CA ALA A 190 -10.86 4.02 -15.99
C ALA A 190 -10.80 3.69 -17.50
N PHE A 191 -9.60 3.44 -17.99
CA PHE A 191 -9.38 2.93 -19.33
C PHE A 191 -9.71 1.42 -19.36
N PRO A 192 -10.62 0.95 -20.24
CA PRO A 192 -10.98 -0.46 -20.31
C PRO A 192 -9.88 -1.31 -20.95
N ASP A 193 -9.14 -0.74 -21.89
CA ASP A 193 -8.12 -1.45 -22.65
C ASP A 193 -6.76 -1.38 -21.98
N LYS A 194 -6.12 -2.54 -21.84
CA LYS A 194 -4.77 -2.64 -21.29
C LYS A 194 -3.74 -1.79 -22.05
N GLN A 195 -3.89 -1.64 -23.35
CA GLN A 195 -2.98 -0.85 -24.16
C GLN A 195 -3.08 0.64 -23.83
N ASP A 196 -4.28 1.15 -23.50
CA ASP A 196 -4.49 2.51 -23.07
C ASP A 196 -3.86 2.75 -21.69
N VAL A 197 -4.06 1.80 -20.77
CA VAL A 197 -3.41 1.83 -19.44
C VAL A 197 -1.89 1.83 -19.57
N ASP A 198 -1.33 1.02 -20.48
CA ASP A 198 0.12 0.95 -20.70
C ASP A 198 0.66 2.27 -21.30
N ARG A 199 -0.06 2.87 -22.28
CA ARG A 199 0.29 4.20 -22.84
C ARG A 199 0.24 5.28 -21.77
N GLN A 200 -0.83 5.31 -20.99
CA GLN A 200 -0.97 6.27 -19.90
C GLN A 200 0.14 6.11 -18.84
N TYR A 201 0.50 4.87 -18.51
CA TYR A 201 1.60 4.60 -17.58
C TYR A 201 2.91 5.24 -18.05
N VAL A 202 3.26 5.09 -19.33
CA VAL A 202 4.48 5.69 -19.90
C VAL A 202 4.38 7.21 -19.89
N ALA A 203 3.26 7.78 -20.32
CA ALA A 203 3.05 9.23 -20.31
C ALA A 203 3.15 9.85 -18.91
N LEU A 204 2.63 9.17 -17.88
CA LEU A 204 2.74 9.62 -16.48
C LEU A 204 4.17 9.49 -15.91
N MET A 205 4.94 8.52 -16.42
CA MET A 205 6.34 8.35 -16.02
C MET A 205 7.25 9.42 -16.60
N GLU A 206 6.87 10.01 -17.74
CA GLU A 206 7.62 11.05 -18.43
C GLU A 206 7.33 12.47 -17.91
N GLN A 207 6.27 12.67 -17.12
CA GLN A 207 5.97 13.94 -16.43
C GLN A 207 6.96 14.20 -15.29
#